data_7b755826d2ad7e44aceba26303bd6172
#
_entry.id   7b755826d2ad7e44aceba26303bd6172
#
_cell.length_a   1.000
_cell.length_b   1.000
_cell.length_c   1.000
_cell.angle_alpha   90.00
_cell.angle_beta   90.00
_cell.angle_gamma   90.00
#
_symmetry.space_group_name_H-M   'P 1'
#
loop_
_entity.id
_entity.type
_entity.pdbx_description
1 polymer ?
#
loop_
_entity_poly.entity_id
_entity_poly.type
_entity_poly.pdbx_seq_one_letter_code
_entity_poly.pdbx_strand_id
1 'polypeptide(L)'
;MEAKIDKISELSKLLSVKTRMSDDLFHLFGKFGIGHLLTRLSLEKQDGVSASELILSLCLFRIVGESIHSICKHKIYELSNHGKNCFYRMMILPQMDWRRLMNHFAPRYMCLLRKYSEAPQSNTTTCFIIDDTVLEKSGVRMEGVSRVYDHVKGRCVLGYKLLLCAFFDGKTTIPFDFSLHQEKGKQGDCGLTKQQHRKAYHIKRNTGNPDYKRFQERKMSKMEVAMDTLRRGWKMGLHAKYVITDSWFTCEQLMACVRSIGKGAMHFVGLAKMGKTKYTVSGKKKNAAELHCYL
;
A
#
# COMPACT_ATOMS: atom_id res chain seq x y z
N MET A 1 -29.54 11.46 -17.85
CA MET A 1 -28.74 11.45 -19.08
C MET A 1 -27.85 12.69 -19.14
N GLU A 2 -28.35 13.87 -18.77
CA GLU A 2 -27.61 15.15 -18.75
C GLU A 2 -26.36 15.14 -17.84
N ALA A 3 -26.44 14.66 -16.60
CA ALA A 3 -25.29 14.59 -15.69
C ALA A 3 -24.11 13.69 -16.19
N LYS A 4 -24.34 12.82 -17.17
CA LYS A 4 -23.30 12.04 -17.85
C LYS A 4 -22.65 12.82 -19.00
N ILE A 5 -23.41 13.70 -19.63
CA ILE A 5 -22.94 14.51 -20.76
C ILE A 5 -22.05 15.63 -20.22
N ASP A 6 -22.39 16.23 -19.08
CA ASP A 6 -21.55 17.23 -18.42
C ASP A 6 -20.20 16.67 -17.99
N LYS A 7 -20.20 15.46 -17.45
CA LYS A 7 -18.94 14.77 -17.08
C LYS A 7 -18.05 14.47 -18.29
N ILE A 8 -18.63 14.18 -19.44
CA ILE A 8 -17.89 13.94 -20.70
C ILE A 8 -17.34 15.26 -21.27
N SER A 9 -18.08 16.36 -21.14
CA SER A 9 -17.61 17.70 -21.56
C SER A 9 -16.52 18.24 -20.63
N GLU A 10 -16.59 17.99 -19.32
CA GLU A 10 -15.51 18.26 -18.37
C GLU A 10 -14.27 17.39 -18.65
N LEU A 11 -14.47 16.12 -18.98
CA LEU A 11 -13.39 15.23 -19.43
C LEU A 11 -12.75 15.73 -20.73
N SER A 12 -13.51 16.24 -21.68
CA SER A 12 -12.96 16.80 -22.94
C SER A 12 -12.16 18.09 -22.69
N LYS A 13 -12.59 18.92 -21.73
CA LYS A 13 -11.81 20.10 -21.27
C LYS A 13 -10.54 19.69 -20.51
N LEU A 14 -10.61 18.65 -19.67
CA LEU A 14 -9.44 18.02 -19.06
C LEU A 14 -8.51 17.37 -20.08
N LEU A 15 -9.05 16.88 -21.19
CA LEU A 15 -8.32 16.25 -22.28
C LEU A 15 -7.55 17.25 -23.16
N SER A 16 -8.01 18.50 -23.28
CA SER A 16 -7.22 19.58 -23.92
C SER A 16 -6.02 20.03 -23.07
N VAL A 17 -6.04 19.79 -21.77
CA VAL A 17 -4.88 19.89 -20.85
C VAL A 17 -3.98 18.65 -20.92
N LYS A 18 -4.39 17.61 -21.62
CA LYS A 18 -3.93 16.24 -21.58
C LYS A 18 -2.58 15.99 -22.20
N THR A 19 -2.28 16.57 -23.35
CA THR A 19 -0.97 16.41 -24.00
C THR A 19 0.13 16.82 -23.03
N ARG A 20 -0.08 17.92 -22.35
CA ARG A 20 0.83 18.45 -21.34
C ARG A 20 0.95 17.54 -20.10
N MET A 21 -0.18 17.05 -19.58
CA MET A 21 -0.20 16.17 -18.41
C MET A 21 0.39 14.78 -18.70
N SER A 22 0.20 14.26 -19.91
CA SER A 22 0.82 13.01 -20.38
C SER A 22 2.34 13.17 -20.45
N ASP A 23 2.82 14.27 -21.05
CA ASP A 23 4.24 14.56 -21.18
C ASP A 23 4.90 14.79 -19.81
N ASP A 24 4.25 15.52 -18.93
CA ASP A 24 4.70 15.74 -17.54
C ASP A 24 4.81 14.43 -16.77
N LEU A 25 3.84 13.52 -16.93
CA LEU A 25 3.89 12.19 -16.31
C LEU A 25 4.98 11.32 -16.92
N PHE A 26 5.18 11.33 -18.24
CA PHE A 26 6.29 10.65 -18.88
C PHE A 26 7.64 11.17 -18.38
N HIS A 27 7.78 12.47 -18.27
CA HIS A 27 8.98 13.10 -17.73
C HIS A 27 9.20 12.71 -16.24
N LEU A 28 8.14 12.71 -15.45
CA LEU A 28 8.16 12.26 -14.06
C LEU A 28 8.56 10.79 -13.95
N PHE A 29 8.01 9.91 -14.79
CA PHE A 29 8.38 8.49 -14.88
C PHE A 29 9.87 8.32 -15.21
N GLY A 30 10.40 9.15 -16.12
CA GLY A 30 11.84 9.19 -16.42
C GLY A 30 12.66 9.56 -15.20
N LYS A 31 12.29 10.63 -14.48
CA LYS A 31 12.95 11.05 -13.23
C LYS A 31 12.92 9.97 -12.15
N PHE A 32 11.82 9.23 -12.03
CA PHE A 32 11.71 8.10 -11.13
C PHE A 32 12.43 6.84 -11.60
N GLY A 33 12.87 6.77 -12.86
CA GLY A 33 13.59 5.63 -13.42
C GLY A 33 12.71 4.36 -13.54
N ILE A 34 11.41 4.53 -13.80
CA ILE A 34 10.45 3.42 -13.85
C ILE A 34 10.77 2.46 -15.00
N GLY A 35 11.17 2.97 -16.18
CA GLY A 35 11.60 2.15 -17.31
C GLY A 35 12.70 1.18 -16.92
N HIS A 36 13.80 1.68 -16.33
CA HIS A 36 14.91 0.83 -15.86
C HIS A 36 14.49 -0.19 -14.81
N LEU A 37 13.55 0.18 -13.92
CA LEU A 37 13.02 -0.76 -12.94
C LEU A 37 12.28 -1.91 -13.62
N LEU A 38 11.43 -1.61 -14.61
CA LEU A 38 10.64 -2.61 -15.32
C LEU A 38 11.50 -3.53 -16.16
N THR A 39 12.55 -3.01 -16.81
CA THR A 39 13.57 -3.81 -17.49
C THR A 39 14.23 -4.81 -16.55
N ARG A 40 14.65 -4.36 -15.36
CA ARG A 40 15.24 -5.25 -14.34
C ARG A 40 14.29 -6.31 -13.81
N LEU A 41 12.97 -6.09 -13.92
CA LEU A 41 11.96 -7.08 -13.56
C LEU A 41 11.66 -8.07 -14.68
N SER A 42 12.40 -7.99 -15.80
CA SER A 42 12.18 -8.82 -17.01
C SER A 42 10.74 -8.78 -17.51
N LEU A 43 10.10 -7.61 -17.38
CA LEU A 43 8.71 -7.39 -17.80
C LEU A 43 8.61 -6.81 -19.19
N GLU A 44 9.75 -6.57 -19.86
CA GLU A 44 9.76 -6.17 -21.25
C GLU A 44 9.21 -7.31 -22.11
N LYS A 45 8.12 -7.03 -22.78
CA LYS A 45 7.58 -7.93 -23.80
C LYS A 45 8.37 -7.72 -25.07
N GLN A 46 8.67 -8.83 -25.75
CA GLN A 46 9.25 -8.79 -27.09
C GLN A 46 8.26 -8.23 -28.12
N ASP A 47 6.94 -8.44 -27.88
CA ASP A 47 5.86 -7.95 -28.75
C ASP A 47 4.72 -7.33 -27.94
N GLY A 48 4.11 -6.28 -28.48
CA GLY A 48 2.90 -5.63 -27.97
C GLY A 48 3.19 -4.42 -27.09
N VAL A 49 2.21 -4.04 -26.26
CA VAL A 49 2.26 -2.85 -25.42
C VAL A 49 3.27 -3.00 -24.30
N SER A 50 4.14 -2.01 -24.13
CA SER A 50 5.15 -2.03 -23.07
C SER A 50 4.51 -1.98 -21.67
N ALA A 51 5.15 -2.62 -20.70
CA ALA A 51 4.70 -2.57 -19.30
C ALA A 51 4.73 -1.12 -18.76
N SER A 52 5.70 -0.31 -19.19
CA SER A 52 5.81 1.11 -18.82
C SER A 52 4.59 1.91 -19.25
N GLU A 53 4.14 1.72 -20.48
CA GLU A 53 2.99 2.39 -21.06
C GLU A 53 1.68 1.98 -20.35
N LEU A 54 1.52 0.69 -20.05
CA LEU A 54 0.36 0.21 -19.30
C LEU A 54 0.33 0.75 -17.87
N ILE A 55 1.47 0.82 -17.18
CA ILE A 55 1.55 1.37 -15.82
C ILE A 55 1.27 2.88 -15.84
N LEU A 56 1.83 3.61 -16.81
CA LEU A 56 1.55 5.03 -16.99
C LEU A 56 0.05 5.27 -17.22
N SER A 57 -0.56 4.50 -18.12
CA SER A 57 -2.00 4.57 -18.37
C SER A 57 -2.82 4.29 -17.11
N LEU A 58 -2.44 3.30 -16.29
CA LEU A 58 -3.10 3.01 -15.01
C LEU A 58 -3.00 4.20 -14.04
N CYS A 59 -1.86 4.89 -14.00
CA CYS A 59 -1.71 6.10 -13.20
C CYS A 59 -2.62 7.22 -13.70
N LEU A 60 -2.67 7.44 -15.01
CA LEU A 60 -3.57 8.42 -15.66
C LEU A 60 -5.04 8.12 -15.34
N PHE A 61 -5.46 6.86 -15.44
CA PHE A 61 -6.83 6.46 -15.12
C PHE A 61 -7.22 6.81 -13.69
N ARG A 62 -6.29 6.67 -12.75
CA ARG A 62 -6.52 7.03 -11.35
C ARG A 62 -6.59 8.54 -11.11
N ILE A 63 -5.77 9.32 -11.82
CA ILE A 63 -5.79 10.78 -11.76
C ILE A 63 -7.12 11.32 -12.30
N VAL A 64 -7.60 10.74 -13.41
CA VAL A 64 -8.89 11.11 -14.03
C VAL A 64 -10.09 10.55 -13.24
N GLY A 65 -9.86 9.64 -12.29
CA GLY A 65 -10.92 9.03 -11.48
C GLY A 65 -11.73 7.94 -12.18
N GLU A 66 -11.25 7.46 -13.35
CA GLU A 66 -11.96 6.48 -14.17
C GLU A 66 -11.41 5.06 -13.99
N SER A 67 -12.28 4.06 -14.22
CA SER A 67 -11.89 2.66 -14.23
C SER A 67 -11.38 2.22 -15.61
N ILE A 68 -10.54 1.16 -15.64
CA ILE A 68 -10.11 0.52 -16.88
C ILE A 68 -11.31 0.15 -17.75
N HIS A 69 -12.37 -0.40 -17.12
CA HIS A 69 -13.58 -0.80 -17.85
C HIS A 69 -14.29 0.40 -18.48
N SER A 70 -14.44 1.49 -17.74
CA SER A 70 -15.09 2.72 -18.20
C SER A 70 -14.34 3.30 -19.41
N ILE A 71 -13.02 3.46 -19.29
CA ILE A 71 -12.18 4.03 -20.34
C ILE A 71 -12.22 3.19 -21.61
N CYS A 72 -12.07 1.89 -21.48
CA CYS A 72 -12.10 0.99 -22.64
C CYS A 72 -13.49 0.86 -23.25
N LYS A 73 -14.58 0.89 -22.44
CA LYS A 73 -15.96 0.82 -22.91
C LYS A 73 -16.38 2.06 -23.70
N HIS A 74 -15.99 3.22 -23.20
CA HIS A 74 -16.35 4.50 -23.83
C HIS A 74 -15.32 4.94 -24.88
N LYS A 75 -14.33 4.07 -25.19
CA LYS A 75 -13.31 4.32 -26.21
C LYS A 75 -12.64 5.69 -26.05
N ILE A 76 -12.28 6.03 -24.82
CA ILE A 76 -11.52 7.26 -24.55
C ILE A 76 -10.08 7.03 -25.03
N TYR A 77 -9.92 6.92 -26.37
CA TYR A 77 -8.68 6.55 -27.05
C TYR A 77 -7.51 7.46 -26.71
N GLU A 78 -7.83 8.68 -26.36
CA GLU A 78 -6.83 9.64 -25.95
C GLU A 78 -6.15 9.28 -24.63
N LEU A 79 -6.77 8.50 -23.72
CA LEU A 79 -6.16 7.99 -22.50
C LEU A 79 -5.46 6.65 -22.72
N SER A 80 -5.96 5.83 -23.62
CA SER A 80 -5.31 4.58 -24.02
C SER A 80 -5.94 3.99 -25.28
N ASN A 81 -5.08 3.58 -26.21
CA ASN A 81 -5.49 2.84 -27.42
C ASN A 81 -5.60 1.33 -27.17
N HIS A 82 -5.43 0.89 -25.92
CA HIS A 82 -5.31 -0.52 -25.58
C HIS A 82 -6.62 -1.07 -25.02
N GLY A 83 -6.93 -2.30 -25.40
CA GLY A 83 -8.09 -3.01 -24.85
C GLY A 83 -7.89 -3.37 -23.38
N LYS A 84 -8.98 -3.47 -22.62
CA LYS A 84 -8.98 -3.79 -21.18
C LYS A 84 -8.17 -5.06 -20.83
N ASN A 85 -8.12 -6.02 -21.72
CA ASN A 85 -7.43 -7.30 -21.49
C ASN A 85 -5.90 -7.11 -21.35
N CYS A 86 -5.31 -6.10 -22.01
CA CYS A 86 -3.87 -5.80 -21.85
C CYS A 86 -3.54 -5.43 -20.41
N PHE A 87 -4.37 -4.58 -19.81
CA PHE A 87 -4.21 -4.15 -18.42
C PHE A 87 -4.41 -5.30 -17.44
N TYR A 88 -5.51 -6.05 -17.59
CA TYR A 88 -5.79 -7.17 -16.68
C TYR A 88 -4.74 -8.26 -16.77
N ARG A 89 -4.26 -8.60 -17.99
CA ARG A 89 -3.16 -9.56 -18.14
C ARG A 89 -1.89 -9.12 -17.46
N MET A 90 -1.51 -7.82 -17.59
CA MET A 90 -0.35 -7.28 -16.89
C MET A 90 -0.53 -7.34 -15.37
N MET A 91 -1.70 -6.96 -14.88
CA MET A 91 -1.98 -6.91 -13.43
C MET A 91 -1.92 -8.29 -12.75
N ILE A 92 -2.18 -9.37 -13.49
CA ILE A 92 -2.15 -10.74 -12.97
C ILE A 92 -0.86 -11.50 -13.29
N LEU A 93 0.13 -10.85 -13.93
CA LEU A 93 1.42 -11.50 -14.21
C LEU A 93 2.10 -11.93 -12.90
N PRO A 94 2.43 -13.23 -12.74
CA PRO A 94 3.05 -13.74 -11.52
C PRO A 94 4.43 -13.13 -11.24
N GLN A 95 5.14 -12.71 -12.29
CA GLN A 95 6.46 -12.09 -12.24
C GLN A 95 6.41 -10.61 -11.83
N MET A 96 5.22 -9.98 -11.88
CA MET A 96 5.06 -8.57 -11.55
C MET A 96 5.25 -8.33 -10.05
N ASP A 97 6.39 -7.77 -9.68
CA ASP A 97 6.68 -7.39 -8.29
C ASP A 97 6.15 -5.99 -7.97
N TRP A 98 4.85 -5.90 -7.70
CA TRP A 98 4.18 -4.67 -7.29
C TRP A 98 4.80 -4.03 -6.04
N ARG A 99 5.30 -4.85 -5.11
CA ARG A 99 6.00 -4.34 -3.94
C ARG A 99 7.27 -3.62 -4.34
N ARG A 100 8.09 -4.23 -5.20
CA ARG A 100 9.34 -3.63 -5.65
C ARG A 100 9.09 -2.34 -6.41
N LEU A 101 8.02 -2.29 -7.23
CA LEU A 101 7.59 -1.05 -7.87
C LEU A 101 7.26 0.03 -6.83
N MET A 102 6.43 -0.29 -5.84
CA MET A 102 6.05 0.65 -4.78
C MET A 102 7.25 1.07 -3.93
N ASN A 103 8.08 0.11 -3.52
CA ASN A 103 9.29 0.36 -2.73
C ASN A 103 10.31 1.24 -3.47
N HIS A 104 10.27 1.29 -4.80
CA HIS A 104 11.15 2.14 -5.58
C HIS A 104 10.78 3.64 -5.47
N PHE A 105 9.50 3.95 -5.35
CA PHE A 105 9.03 5.34 -5.38
C PHE A 105 9.52 6.16 -4.18
N ALA A 106 9.37 5.69 -2.96
CA ALA A 106 9.66 6.47 -1.76
C ALA A 106 11.15 6.87 -1.65
N PRO A 107 12.13 5.96 -1.77
CA PRO A 107 13.55 6.33 -1.74
C PRO A 107 13.93 7.24 -2.92
N ARG A 108 13.36 7.00 -4.11
CA ARG A 108 13.63 7.81 -5.28
C ARG A 108 13.09 9.23 -5.13
N TYR A 109 11.88 9.37 -4.58
CA TYR A 109 11.32 10.67 -4.23
C TYR A 109 12.22 11.42 -3.26
N MET A 110 12.68 10.78 -2.19
CA MET A 110 13.61 11.38 -1.22
C MET A 110 14.94 11.80 -1.88
N CYS A 111 15.44 11.00 -2.81
CA CYS A 111 16.63 11.35 -3.59
C CYS A 111 16.40 12.60 -4.46
N LEU A 112 15.23 12.69 -5.12
CA LEU A 112 14.88 13.85 -5.95
C LEU A 112 14.70 15.10 -5.08
N LEU A 113 14.02 14.99 -3.93
CA LEU A 113 13.89 16.12 -3.00
C LEU A 113 15.25 16.65 -2.56
N ARG A 114 16.17 15.80 -2.12
CA ARG A 114 17.53 16.21 -1.74
C ARG A 114 18.27 16.91 -2.86
N LYS A 115 18.06 16.49 -4.12
CA LYS A 115 18.70 17.07 -5.29
C LYS A 115 18.16 18.46 -5.67
N TYR A 116 16.85 18.68 -5.46
CA TYR A 116 16.16 19.88 -5.93
C TYR A 116 15.70 20.82 -4.81
N SER A 117 15.88 20.46 -3.54
CA SER A 117 15.58 21.36 -2.41
C SER A 117 16.79 22.24 -2.11
N GLU A 118 16.58 23.55 -2.13
CA GLU A 118 17.59 24.55 -1.80
C GLU A 118 17.88 24.66 -0.29
N ALA A 119 16.96 24.17 0.55
CA ALA A 119 17.11 24.27 2.01
C ALA A 119 17.61 22.95 2.62
N PRO A 120 18.58 23.00 3.56
CA PRO A 120 18.99 21.83 4.31
C PRO A 120 17.82 21.31 5.16
N GLN A 121 17.46 20.04 4.99
CA GLN A 121 16.37 19.37 5.73
C GLN A 121 16.78 18.99 7.17
N SER A 122 17.71 19.71 7.79
CA SER A 122 18.37 19.32 9.04
C SER A 122 17.46 19.23 10.27
N ASN A 123 16.25 19.83 10.24
CA ASN A 123 15.33 19.88 11.38
C ASN A 123 13.95 19.28 11.12
N THR A 124 13.76 18.52 10.05
CA THR A 124 12.46 17.92 9.78
C THR A 124 12.27 16.62 10.57
N THR A 125 11.11 16.50 11.23
CA THR A 125 10.72 15.26 11.91
C THR A 125 10.29 14.24 10.88
N THR A 126 10.99 13.11 10.80
CA THR A 126 10.66 12.02 9.90
C THR A 126 10.01 10.86 10.64
N CYS A 127 8.98 10.24 10.04
CA CYS A 127 8.26 9.16 10.68
C CYS A 127 7.98 8.01 9.71
N PHE A 128 8.01 6.77 10.22
CA PHE A 128 7.23 5.69 9.64
C PHE A 128 5.83 5.71 10.24
N ILE A 129 4.82 5.55 9.41
CA ILE A 129 3.42 5.48 9.82
C ILE A 129 2.91 4.10 9.43
N ILE A 130 2.34 3.38 10.40
CA ILE A 130 1.74 2.05 10.20
C ILE A 130 0.27 2.16 10.58
N ASP A 131 -0.60 1.81 9.65
CA ASP A 131 -2.04 1.79 9.86
C ASP A 131 -2.70 0.66 9.07
N ASP A 132 -3.89 0.23 9.48
CA ASP A 132 -4.67 -0.73 8.74
C ASP A 132 -6.10 -0.24 8.49
N THR A 133 -6.62 -0.62 7.33
CA THR A 133 -7.98 -0.29 6.94
C THR A 133 -8.67 -1.47 6.27
N VAL A 134 -9.97 -1.38 6.12
CA VAL A 134 -10.76 -2.40 5.42
C VAL A 134 -10.89 -2.05 3.95
N LEU A 135 -10.48 -2.98 3.09
CA LEU A 135 -10.69 -2.91 1.65
C LEU A 135 -11.90 -3.77 1.28
N GLU A 136 -13.09 -3.17 1.32
CA GLU A 136 -14.36 -3.86 1.03
C GLU A 136 -14.43 -4.31 -0.43
N LYS A 137 -15.02 -5.47 -0.65
CA LYS A 137 -15.22 -6.11 -1.96
C LYS A 137 -16.65 -6.64 -2.09
N SER A 138 -17.19 -6.59 -3.30
CA SER A 138 -18.50 -7.16 -3.62
C SER A 138 -18.43 -8.58 -4.14
N GLY A 139 -17.28 -9.00 -4.69
CA GLY A 139 -17.10 -10.30 -5.33
C GLY A 139 -16.55 -11.37 -4.37
N VAL A 140 -17.20 -12.53 -4.35
CA VAL A 140 -16.73 -13.71 -3.58
C VAL A 140 -15.67 -14.53 -4.31
N ARG A 141 -15.53 -14.38 -5.63
CA ARG A 141 -14.55 -15.09 -6.46
C ARG A 141 -13.23 -14.34 -6.56
N MET A 142 -12.74 -13.89 -5.41
CA MET A 142 -11.44 -13.21 -5.31
C MET A 142 -10.56 -14.00 -4.36
N GLU A 143 -9.33 -14.26 -4.75
CA GLU A 143 -8.43 -15.06 -3.96
C GLU A 143 -8.12 -14.40 -2.61
N GLY A 144 -8.37 -15.14 -1.53
CA GLY A 144 -8.11 -14.68 -0.17
C GLY A 144 -9.11 -13.67 0.37
N VAL A 145 -10.20 -13.38 -0.36
CA VAL A 145 -11.28 -12.59 0.19
C VAL A 145 -11.91 -13.34 1.38
N SER A 146 -12.20 -12.61 2.44
CA SER A 146 -12.86 -13.16 3.64
C SER A 146 -13.79 -12.10 4.25
N ARG A 147 -14.60 -12.50 5.23
CA ARG A 147 -15.36 -11.51 5.99
C ARG A 147 -14.46 -10.95 7.08
N VAL A 148 -14.15 -9.68 7.00
CA VAL A 148 -13.28 -8.95 7.93
C VAL A 148 -14.10 -7.97 8.76
N TYR A 149 -13.75 -7.78 10.02
CA TYR A 149 -14.46 -6.83 10.88
C TYR A 149 -14.10 -5.40 10.51
N ASP A 150 -15.11 -4.59 10.23
CA ASP A 150 -14.98 -3.15 9.97
C ASP A 150 -15.38 -2.39 11.24
N HIS A 151 -14.41 -1.78 11.91
CA HIS A 151 -14.63 -1.03 13.15
C HIS A 151 -15.50 0.22 12.94
N VAL A 152 -15.43 0.84 11.74
CA VAL A 152 -16.24 2.02 11.42
C VAL A 152 -17.69 1.65 11.22
N LYS A 153 -17.96 0.52 10.55
CA LYS A 153 -19.31 0.03 10.28
C LYS A 153 -19.86 -0.84 11.42
N GLY A 154 -19.04 -1.22 12.40
CA GLY A 154 -19.42 -2.10 13.52
C GLY A 154 -19.86 -3.51 13.10
N ARG A 155 -19.47 -3.97 11.90
CA ARG A 155 -19.90 -5.27 11.33
C ARG A 155 -18.84 -5.92 10.47
N CYS A 156 -19.03 -7.23 10.20
CA CYS A 156 -18.17 -7.95 9.27
C CYS A 156 -18.61 -7.70 7.82
N VAL A 157 -17.69 -7.22 7.00
CA VAL A 157 -17.85 -6.98 5.56
C VAL A 157 -16.98 -7.93 4.74
N LEU A 158 -17.37 -8.19 3.49
CA LEU A 158 -16.54 -8.98 2.58
C LEU A 158 -15.36 -8.13 2.11
N GLY A 159 -14.13 -8.61 2.26
CA GLY A 159 -12.95 -7.84 1.85
C GLY A 159 -11.65 -8.35 2.40
N TYR A 160 -10.71 -7.44 2.56
CA TYR A 160 -9.38 -7.65 3.12
C TYR A 160 -9.10 -6.62 4.21
N LYS A 161 -8.25 -6.95 5.16
CA LYS A 161 -7.53 -5.96 5.94
C LYS A 161 -6.30 -5.52 5.15
N LEU A 162 -6.21 -4.25 4.81
CA LEU A 162 -5.06 -3.63 4.16
C LEU A 162 -4.18 -3.02 5.23
N LEU A 163 -3.00 -3.59 5.45
CA LEU A 163 -1.93 -2.96 6.22
C LEU A 163 -1.15 -2.04 5.28
N LEU A 164 -1.01 -0.78 5.62
CA LEU A 164 -0.27 0.21 4.87
C LEU A 164 0.88 0.76 5.71
N CYS A 165 2.03 0.90 5.08
CA CYS A 165 3.17 1.56 5.67
C CYS A 165 3.59 2.76 4.80
N ALA A 166 3.73 3.91 5.44
CA ALA A 166 4.13 5.14 4.81
C ALA A 166 5.34 5.76 5.50
N PHE A 167 6.07 6.58 4.76
CA PHE A 167 7.15 7.42 5.26
C PHE A 167 6.73 8.89 5.18
N PHE A 168 6.86 9.60 6.28
CA PHE A 168 6.65 11.04 6.36
C PHE A 168 8.00 11.75 6.43
N ASP A 169 8.23 12.68 5.53
CA ASP A 169 9.49 13.42 5.39
C ASP A 169 9.52 14.77 6.13
N GLY A 170 8.44 15.08 6.86
CA GLY A 170 8.20 16.37 7.51
C GLY A 170 7.20 17.25 6.78
N LYS A 171 6.86 16.93 5.53
CA LYS A 171 5.89 17.66 4.69
C LYS A 171 4.92 16.72 3.97
N THR A 172 5.41 15.61 3.45
CA THR A 172 4.66 14.71 2.58
C THR A 172 4.66 13.30 3.13
N THR A 173 3.51 12.63 3.07
CA THR A 173 3.36 11.22 3.42
C THR A 173 3.41 10.36 2.16
N ILE A 174 4.37 9.44 2.09
CA ILE A 174 4.63 8.62 0.91
C ILE A 174 4.44 7.15 1.29
N PRO A 175 3.40 6.47 0.79
CA PRO A 175 3.26 5.03 0.97
C PRO A 175 4.44 4.31 0.31
N PHE A 176 5.06 3.37 1.02
CA PHE A 176 6.19 2.62 0.47
C PHE A 176 5.99 1.10 0.49
N ASP A 177 5.08 0.59 1.32
CA ASP A 177 4.77 -0.84 1.36
C ASP A 177 3.34 -1.09 1.86
N PHE A 178 2.78 -2.24 1.48
CA PHE A 178 1.44 -2.66 1.91
C PHE A 178 1.34 -4.18 1.94
N SER A 179 0.36 -4.69 2.68
CA SER A 179 -0.02 -6.11 2.62
C SER A 179 -1.53 -6.29 2.79
N LEU A 180 -2.04 -7.36 2.21
CA LEU A 180 -3.45 -7.73 2.30
C LEU A 180 -3.59 -8.94 3.21
N HIS A 181 -4.42 -8.83 4.24
CA HIS A 181 -4.67 -9.89 5.20
C HIS A 181 -6.13 -10.35 5.15
N GLN A 182 -6.34 -11.60 5.52
CA GLN A 182 -7.66 -12.21 5.68
C GLN A 182 -7.86 -12.59 7.14
N GLU A 183 -9.11 -12.62 7.60
CA GLU A 183 -9.41 -13.20 8.90
C GLU A 183 -9.23 -14.72 8.86
N LYS A 184 -8.54 -15.25 9.86
CA LYS A 184 -8.29 -16.68 10.01
C LYS A 184 -9.41 -17.32 10.83
N GLY A 185 -10.03 -18.34 10.24
CA GLY A 185 -11.09 -19.09 10.90
C GLY A 185 -12.42 -18.33 10.94
N LYS A 186 -13.45 -19.03 11.37
CA LYS A 186 -14.79 -18.49 11.58
C LYS A 186 -14.93 -18.02 13.03
N GLN A 187 -15.20 -16.74 13.21
CA GLN A 187 -15.48 -16.16 14.52
C GLN A 187 -16.70 -15.25 14.40
N GLY A 188 -17.82 -15.69 14.92
CA GLY A 188 -19.12 -15.04 14.70
C GLY A 188 -19.42 -14.93 13.20
N ASP A 189 -19.66 -13.71 12.70
CA ASP A 189 -19.90 -13.43 11.29
C ASP A 189 -18.61 -13.21 10.47
N CYS A 190 -17.47 -13.11 11.12
CA CYS A 190 -16.18 -12.91 10.50
C CYS A 190 -15.49 -14.22 10.11
N GLY A 191 -14.54 -14.11 9.18
CA GLY A 191 -13.73 -15.22 8.70
C GLY A 191 -14.48 -16.18 7.78
N LEU A 192 -13.86 -17.33 7.52
CA LEU A 192 -14.39 -18.41 6.70
C LEU A 192 -14.27 -19.73 7.43
N THR A 193 -15.27 -20.61 7.26
CA THR A 193 -15.19 -21.98 7.73
C THR A 193 -14.14 -22.76 6.92
N LYS A 194 -13.67 -23.90 7.45
CA LYS A 194 -12.75 -24.81 6.72
C LYS A 194 -13.33 -25.24 5.37
N GLN A 195 -14.64 -25.47 5.29
CA GLN A 195 -15.31 -25.84 4.05
C GLN A 195 -15.33 -24.68 3.05
N GLN A 196 -15.60 -23.46 3.50
CA GLN A 196 -15.55 -22.27 2.65
C GLN A 196 -14.15 -22.00 2.14
N HIS A 197 -13.10 -22.19 2.97
CA HIS A 197 -11.71 -22.10 2.54
C HIS A 197 -11.35 -23.11 1.45
N ARG A 198 -11.82 -24.36 1.53
CA ARG A 198 -11.59 -25.39 0.51
C ARG A 198 -12.26 -25.06 -0.83
N LYS A 199 -13.43 -24.40 -0.77
CA LYS A 199 -14.19 -23.97 -1.96
C LYS A 199 -13.76 -22.60 -2.50
N ALA A 200 -12.90 -21.87 -1.78
CA ALA A 200 -12.43 -20.55 -2.19
C ALA A 200 -11.57 -20.65 -3.46
N TYR A 201 -11.62 -19.60 -4.27
CA TYR A 201 -10.79 -19.49 -5.45
C TYR A 201 -9.31 -19.44 -5.09
N HIS A 202 -8.51 -20.28 -5.70
CA HIS A 202 -7.07 -20.37 -5.53
C HIS A 202 -6.36 -20.36 -6.87
N ILE A 203 -5.28 -19.60 -6.96
CA ILE A 203 -4.37 -19.60 -8.10
C ILE A 203 -3.16 -20.47 -7.76
N LYS A 204 -2.83 -21.39 -8.66
CA LYS A 204 -1.60 -22.19 -8.56
C LYS A 204 -0.40 -21.28 -8.84
N ARG A 205 0.57 -21.23 -7.93
CA ARG A 205 1.73 -20.33 -8.02
C ARG A 205 3.04 -21.10 -7.98
N ASN A 206 4.02 -20.59 -8.71
CA ASN A 206 5.40 -21.02 -8.57
C ASN A 206 6.01 -20.31 -7.34
N THR A 207 6.70 -21.06 -6.48
CA THR A 207 7.33 -20.58 -5.25
C THR A 207 8.40 -19.49 -5.47
N GLY A 208 9.03 -19.47 -6.65
CA GLY A 208 10.02 -18.46 -7.04
C GLY A 208 9.45 -17.09 -7.39
N ASN A 209 8.15 -17.01 -7.69
CA ASN A 209 7.54 -15.77 -8.13
C ASN A 209 7.22 -14.79 -6.99
N PRO A 210 7.27 -13.48 -7.25
CA PRO A 210 6.90 -12.46 -6.27
C PRO A 210 5.47 -12.59 -5.73
N ASP A 211 4.52 -13.00 -6.56
CA ASP A 211 3.12 -13.18 -6.19
C ASP A 211 2.94 -14.29 -5.15
N TYR A 212 3.80 -15.34 -5.16
CA TYR A 212 3.78 -16.38 -4.13
C TYR A 212 4.17 -15.82 -2.77
N LYS A 213 5.21 -14.98 -2.70
CA LYS A 213 5.64 -14.34 -1.44
C LYS A 213 4.54 -13.47 -0.86
N ARG A 214 3.85 -12.70 -1.70
CA ARG A 214 2.69 -11.88 -1.32
C ARG A 214 1.53 -12.74 -0.81
N PHE A 215 1.29 -13.87 -1.45
CA PHE A 215 0.29 -14.82 -1.02
C PHE A 215 0.61 -15.42 0.36
N GLN A 216 1.88 -15.70 0.66
CA GLN A 216 2.28 -16.21 1.98
C GLN A 216 2.12 -15.16 3.09
N GLU A 217 2.44 -13.91 2.84
CA GLU A 217 2.23 -12.82 3.80
C GLU A 217 0.80 -12.69 4.30
N ARG A 218 -0.17 -13.00 3.45
CA ARG A 218 -1.58 -13.03 3.83
C ARG A 218 -1.86 -13.96 5.00
N LYS A 219 -1.04 -15.00 5.18
CA LYS A 219 -1.13 -15.99 6.27
C LYS A 219 -0.37 -15.57 7.53
N MET A 220 0.51 -14.59 7.43
CA MET A 220 1.24 -14.04 8.56
C MET A 220 0.36 -13.10 9.38
N SER A 221 0.75 -12.84 10.61
CA SER A 221 0.09 -11.81 11.40
C SER A 221 0.41 -10.42 10.85
N LYS A 222 -0.50 -9.45 11.00
CA LYS A 222 -0.24 -8.05 10.62
C LYS A 222 0.99 -7.49 11.35
N MET A 223 1.22 -7.92 12.59
CA MET A 223 2.36 -7.50 13.39
C MET A 223 3.70 -7.97 12.80
N GLU A 224 3.80 -9.25 12.43
CA GLU A 224 5.00 -9.78 11.78
C GLU A 224 5.31 -9.04 10.48
N VAL A 225 4.27 -8.82 9.65
CA VAL A 225 4.44 -8.09 8.39
C VAL A 225 4.79 -6.63 8.61
N ALA A 226 4.22 -5.96 9.62
CA ALA A 226 4.59 -4.59 9.99
C ALA A 226 6.07 -4.47 10.36
N MET A 227 6.57 -5.39 11.21
CA MET A 227 7.98 -5.43 11.57
C MET A 227 8.90 -5.66 10.37
N ASP A 228 8.51 -6.57 9.47
CA ASP A 228 9.27 -6.83 8.24
C ASP A 228 9.27 -5.64 7.29
N THR A 229 8.15 -4.93 7.22
CA THR A 229 8.03 -3.72 6.41
C THR A 229 8.93 -2.59 6.94
N LEU A 230 8.99 -2.37 8.26
CA LEU A 230 9.92 -1.41 8.86
C LEU A 230 11.38 -1.75 8.54
N ARG A 231 11.77 -3.04 8.66
CA ARG A 231 13.11 -3.49 8.29
C ARG A 231 13.43 -3.22 6.81
N ARG A 232 12.45 -3.46 5.92
CA ARG A 232 12.60 -3.15 4.48
C ARG A 232 12.75 -1.65 4.25
N GLY A 233 11.88 -0.82 4.84
CA GLY A 233 11.96 0.64 4.74
C GLY A 233 13.32 1.17 5.18
N TRP A 234 13.81 0.71 6.30
CA TRP A 234 15.13 1.09 6.80
C TRP A 234 16.27 0.68 5.86
N LYS A 235 16.25 -0.56 5.36
CA LYS A 235 17.23 -1.07 4.38
C LYS A 235 17.21 -0.32 3.04
N MET A 236 16.08 0.27 2.67
CA MET A 236 15.96 1.11 1.46
C MET A 236 16.47 2.55 1.66
N GLY A 237 16.98 2.89 2.85
CA GLY A 237 17.49 4.22 3.16
C GLY A 237 16.41 5.22 3.61
N LEU A 238 15.21 4.76 3.95
CA LEU A 238 14.19 5.57 4.60
C LEU A 238 14.48 5.58 6.12
N HIS A 239 15.27 6.55 6.55
CA HIS A 239 15.67 6.66 7.96
C HIS A 239 14.72 7.59 8.70
N ALA A 240 13.75 7.00 9.40
CA ALA A 240 12.79 7.72 10.22
C ALA A 240 13.32 7.90 11.65
N LYS A 241 12.99 9.04 12.24
CA LYS A 241 13.25 9.30 13.67
C LYS A 241 12.21 8.64 14.57
N TYR A 242 10.98 8.53 14.08
CA TYR A 242 9.85 7.96 14.83
C TYR A 242 9.13 6.89 14.02
N VAL A 243 8.49 5.95 14.74
CA VAL A 243 7.47 5.06 14.22
C VAL A 243 6.16 5.39 14.91
N ILE A 244 5.14 5.75 14.15
CA ILE A 244 3.82 6.15 14.65
C ILE A 244 2.81 5.07 14.32
N THR A 245 2.04 4.65 15.31
CA THR A 245 1.00 3.63 15.17
C THR A 245 -0.22 3.93 16.04
N ASP A 246 -1.33 3.30 15.71
CA ASP A 246 -2.49 3.27 16.58
C ASP A 246 -2.29 2.34 17.80
N SER A 247 -3.29 2.26 18.68
CA SER A 247 -3.24 1.44 19.88
C SER A 247 -3.20 -0.07 19.60
N TRP A 248 -3.70 -0.52 18.44
CA TRP A 248 -3.70 -1.95 18.08
C TRP A 248 -2.28 -2.48 17.89
N PHE A 249 -1.40 -1.68 17.27
CA PHE A 249 0.00 -2.02 17.03
C PHE A 249 0.90 -1.74 18.24
N THR A 250 0.40 -1.07 19.29
CA THR A 250 1.20 -0.76 20.48
C THR A 250 1.43 -2.02 21.31
N CYS A 251 2.60 -2.63 21.14
CA CYS A 251 3.03 -3.82 21.87
C CYS A 251 4.55 -3.88 22.01
N GLU A 252 5.02 -4.65 23.01
CA GLU A 252 6.43 -4.81 23.32
C GLU A 252 7.26 -5.31 22.14
N GLN A 253 6.73 -6.27 21.36
CA GLN A 253 7.43 -6.85 20.22
C GLN A 253 7.74 -5.79 19.15
N LEU A 254 6.79 -4.91 18.82
CA LEU A 254 7.01 -3.85 17.85
C LEU A 254 7.98 -2.79 18.38
N MET A 255 7.86 -2.41 19.67
CA MET A 255 8.77 -1.47 20.32
C MET A 255 10.21 -1.99 20.31
N ALA A 256 10.43 -3.25 20.64
CA ALA A 256 11.73 -3.91 20.58
C ALA A 256 12.29 -3.95 19.15
N CYS A 257 11.44 -4.27 18.16
CA CYS A 257 11.82 -4.26 16.75
C CYS A 257 12.26 -2.87 16.29
N VAL A 258 11.50 -1.82 16.63
CA VAL A 258 11.83 -0.41 16.30
C VAL A 258 13.18 -0.02 16.88
N ARG A 259 13.41 -0.33 18.15
CA ARG A 259 14.69 -0.05 18.83
C ARG A 259 15.86 -0.79 18.18
N SER A 260 15.65 -2.05 17.81
CA SER A 260 16.66 -2.89 17.14
C SER A 260 17.03 -2.36 15.75
N ILE A 261 16.04 -1.98 14.91
CA ILE A 261 16.25 -1.49 13.55
C ILE A 261 17.07 -0.19 13.57
N GLY A 262 16.69 0.76 14.41
CA GLY A 262 17.35 2.07 14.52
C GLY A 262 18.60 2.09 15.37
N LYS A 263 19.04 0.95 15.93
CA LYS A 263 20.15 0.89 16.89
C LYS A 263 20.00 1.91 18.04
N GLY A 264 18.76 2.11 18.49
CA GLY A 264 18.40 3.07 19.53
C GLY A 264 18.09 4.50 19.05
N ALA A 265 18.38 4.84 17.79
CA ALA A 265 18.11 6.17 17.23
C ALA A 265 16.66 6.37 16.72
N MET A 266 15.89 5.30 16.60
CA MET A 266 14.49 5.35 16.19
C MET A 266 13.57 5.13 17.38
N HIS A 267 12.61 6.01 17.58
CA HIS A 267 11.70 6.01 18.71
C HIS A 267 10.30 5.54 18.31
N PHE A 268 9.63 4.85 19.21
CA PHE A 268 8.26 4.41 19.02
C PHE A 268 7.28 5.41 19.66
N VAL A 269 6.26 5.78 18.91
CA VAL A 269 5.14 6.63 19.36
C VAL A 269 3.84 5.89 19.04
N GLY A 270 3.11 5.47 20.04
CA GLY A 270 1.85 4.75 19.89
C GLY A 270 0.86 5.12 20.97
N LEU A 271 -0.43 5.00 20.66
CA LEU A 271 -1.48 5.20 21.63
C LEU A 271 -1.48 4.04 22.63
N ALA A 272 -1.48 4.37 23.92
CA ALA A 272 -1.62 3.38 24.98
C ALA A 272 -2.99 2.70 24.92
N LYS A 273 -3.00 1.37 25.05
CA LYS A 273 -4.28 0.63 25.17
C LYS A 273 -4.91 0.96 26.51
N MET A 274 -6.09 1.56 26.49
CA MET A 274 -6.89 1.81 27.68
C MET A 274 -7.48 0.50 28.21
N GLY A 275 -7.76 0.44 29.51
CA GLY A 275 -8.39 -0.72 30.16
C GLY A 275 -7.41 -1.63 30.90
N LYS A 276 -7.53 -2.95 30.70
CA LYS A 276 -6.79 -3.95 31.51
C LYS A 276 -5.32 -4.14 31.13
N THR A 277 -4.85 -3.55 30.05
CA THR A 277 -3.44 -3.64 29.62
C THR A 277 -2.54 -2.96 30.64
N LYS A 278 -1.52 -3.68 31.11
CA LYS A 278 -0.53 -3.16 32.09
C LYS A 278 0.79 -2.87 31.40
N TYR A 279 1.37 -1.76 31.77
CA TYR A 279 2.69 -1.29 31.33
C TYR A 279 3.66 -1.32 32.51
N THR A 280 4.90 -1.74 32.27
CA THR A 280 5.92 -1.73 33.33
C THR A 280 6.70 -0.41 33.25
N VAL A 281 6.59 0.40 34.31
CA VAL A 281 7.30 1.67 34.46
C VAL A 281 8.02 1.66 35.80
N SER A 282 9.31 1.83 35.78
CA SER A 282 10.18 1.79 36.99
C SER A 282 9.95 0.52 37.85
N GLY A 283 9.80 -0.65 37.16
CA GLY A 283 9.57 -1.95 37.81
C GLY A 283 8.15 -2.19 38.32
N LYS A 284 7.24 -1.22 38.21
CA LYS A 284 5.85 -1.35 38.66
C LYS A 284 4.90 -1.52 37.47
N LYS A 285 3.95 -2.45 37.58
CA LYS A 285 2.90 -2.67 36.56
C LYS A 285 1.72 -1.75 36.79
N LYS A 286 1.46 -0.81 35.89
CA LYS A 286 0.37 0.16 35.92
C LYS A 286 -0.47 0.08 34.64
N ASN A 287 -1.76 0.32 34.70
CA ASN A 287 -2.59 0.53 33.53
C ASN A 287 -2.43 1.96 32.97
N ALA A 288 -3.01 2.26 31.82
CA ALA A 288 -2.83 3.57 31.17
C ALA A 288 -3.42 4.71 32.02
N ALA A 289 -4.53 4.50 32.71
CA ALA A 289 -5.14 5.50 33.61
C ALA A 289 -4.24 5.81 34.83
N GLU A 290 -3.70 4.75 35.45
CA GLU A 290 -2.75 4.89 36.57
C GLU A 290 -1.45 5.56 36.15
N LEU A 291 -1.02 5.41 34.90
CA LEU A 291 0.15 6.11 34.34
C LEU A 291 -0.12 7.60 34.12
N HIS A 292 -1.32 7.94 33.65
CA HIS A 292 -1.72 9.33 33.45
C HIS A 292 -1.74 10.13 34.75
N CYS A 293 -2.11 9.50 35.85
CA CYS A 293 -2.07 10.13 37.19
C CYS A 293 -0.65 10.20 37.79
N TYR A 294 0.34 9.52 37.19
CA TYR A 294 1.70 9.42 37.68
C TYR A 294 2.67 10.38 36.97
N LEU A 295 2.28 10.88 35.78
CA LEU A 295 2.99 11.89 35.01
C LEU A 295 2.48 13.30 35.34
#